data_7e450c76afb24dad3eecfe3695909a97
#
_entry.id   7e450c76afb24dad3eecfe3695909a97
#
_cell.length_a   1.000
_cell.length_b   1.000
_cell.length_c   1.000
_cell.angle_alpha   90.00
_cell.angle_beta   90.00
_cell.angle_gamma   90.00
#
_symmetry.space_group_name_H-M   'P 1'
#
loop_
_entity.id
_entity.type
_entity.pdbx_description
1 polymer ?
#
loop_
_entity_poly.entity_id
_entity_poly.type
_entity_poly.pdbx_seq_one_letter_code
_entity_poly.pdbx_strand_id
1 'polypeptide(L)'
;MELYNVFDDMSRDATFDFLVDRIKHTKQTGSFLQEKFTDIEEWKKIYLPFVKNQISYAQEKVALNEEIVEVVDFGEYTRKKVYFNAAPGCRIPAYLLIPNGLTKPAPGVVVLHDHGAMAYWGKEKAVEHKEPIPVLDAFVKELYEEPLASTMAKKGYVTLTIDSILFGERSFKVADKEDFKTRLAQYPIGTAEYIREYNDCVFEIQADIARIFFLAGTSLMATRLWDDIVSVDFLSSLPEVDSERIGCIGLSMGGYRSGWLSIVDSRVKCAVMAGAMQRYREMMKHRLPQVEWMWTVPGLYGTLDFEDIISLRAPKPLMAIHGKQDWLFEPELTGEKAIAHVEAVYKKAGAAQNFVCEYFDGPHVFLPPMQEKALAWMGCYLKKESSL
;
A
#
# COMPACT_ATOMS: atom_id res chain seq x y z
N MET A 1 11.04 -24.10 -3.49
CA MET A 1 12.15 -23.15 -3.23
C MET A 1 12.44 -23.28 -1.74
N GLU A 2 13.64 -23.71 -1.35
CA GLU A 2 13.98 -23.77 0.07
C GLU A 2 13.85 -22.39 0.70
N LEU A 3 13.21 -22.34 1.85
CA LEU A 3 13.05 -21.10 2.62
C LEU A 3 14.41 -20.63 3.09
N TYR A 4 14.90 -19.55 2.53
CA TYR A 4 16.14 -18.92 2.95
C TYR A 4 15.96 -18.36 4.37
N ASN A 5 16.72 -18.86 5.32
CA ASN A 5 16.72 -18.34 6.68
C ASN A 5 17.89 -17.37 6.84
N VAL A 6 17.61 -16.08 6.66
CA VAL A 6 18.59 -15.00 6.77
C VAL A 6 19.37 -15.08 8.09
N PHE A 7 18.73 -15.50 9.18
CA PHE A 7 19.38 -15.59 10.48
C PHE A 7 20.40 -16.73 10.57
N ASP A 8 20.14 -17.86 9.92
CA ASP A 8 21.07 -18.99 9.97
C ASP A 8 22.28 -18.73 9.08
N ASP A 9 22.14 -18.01 7.98
CA ASP A 9 23.25 -17.60 7.11
C ASP A 9 24.12 -16.47 7.69
N MET A 10 23.54 -15.60 8.51
CA MET A 10 24.27 -14.52 9.20
C MET A 10 24.96 -15.01 10.47
N SER A 11 24.66 -16.20 10.95
CA SER A 11 25.17 -16.82 12.18
C SER A 11 26.58 -17.46 11.98
N ARG A 12 27.56 -16.69 11.52
CA ARG A 12 28.91 -17.16 11.28
C ARG A 12 29.96 -16.56 12.23
N ASP A 13 29.56 -15.62 13.07
CA ASP A 13 30.43 -14.90 14.01
C ASP A 13 29.64 -14.59 15.29
N ALA A 14 30.27 -14.77 16.45
CA ALA A 14 29.64 -14.58 17.76
C ALA A 14 28.99 -13.21 17.97
N THR A 15 29.45 -12.17 17.28
CA THR A 15 28.84 -10.82 17.33
C THR A 15 27.50 -10.80 16.59
N PHE A 16 27.43 -11.43 15.43
CA PHE A 16 26.17 -11.56 14.70
C PHE A 16 25.20 -12.47 15.41
N ASP A 17 25.68 -13.57 16.00
CA ASP A 17 24.87 -14.47 16.81
C ASP A 17 24.16 -13.73 17.95
N PHE A 18 24.86 -12.84 18.65
CA PHE A 18 24.26 -12.01 19.69
C PHE A 18 23.13 -11.10 19.16
N LEU A 19 23.35 -10.43 18.03
CA LEU A 19 22.33 -9.54 17.43
C LEU A 19 21.14 -10.32 16.93
N VAL A 20 21.37 -11.41 16.23
CA VAL A 20 20.34 -12.32 15.72
C VAL A 20 19.52 -12.93 16.85
N ASP A 21 20.19 -13.41 17.91
CA ASP A 21 19.53 -13.97 19.09
C ASP A 21 18.65 -12.92 19.78
N ARG A 22 19.15 -11.70 19.93
CA ARG A 22 18.38 -10.59 20.47
C ARG A 22 17.12 -10.32 19.65
N ILE A 23 17.20 -10.32 18.32
CA ILE A 23 16.05 -10.11 17.43
C ILE A 23 15.06 -11.29 17.53
N LYS A 24 15.57 -12.53 17.47
CA LYS A 24 14.76 -13.76 17.59
C LYS A 24 13.96 -13.81 18.90
N HIS A 25 14.55 -13.35 20.00
CA HIS A 25 13.96 -13.39 21.33
C HIS A 25 13.29 -12.07 21.77
N THR A 26 13.23 -11.07 20.89
CA THR A 26 12.48 -9.84 21.16
C THR A 26 11.01 -10.16 21.41
N LYS A 27 10.52 -9.75 22.57
CA LYS A 27 9.08 -9.85 22.93
C LYS A 27 8.43 -8.49 22.70
N GLN A 28 7.41 -8.48 21.89
CA GLN A 28 6.59 -7.29 21.69
C GLN A 28 5.82 -6.99 22.98
N THR A 29 6.19 -5.89 23.63
CA THR A 29 5.60 -5.48 24.91
C THR A 29 4.36 -4.61 24.77
N GLY A 30 4.01 -4.25 23.53
CA GLY A 30 2.94 -3.32 23.19
C GLY A 30 1.65 -3.96 22.70
N SER A 31 1.58 -5.28 22.53
CA SER A 31 0.37 -5.94 22.01
C SER A 31 -0.87 -5.70 22.89
N PHE A 32 -2.01 -5.35 22.24
CA PHE A 32 -3.30 -5.23 22.92
C PHE A 32 -3.77 -6.53 23.57
N LEU A 33 -3.28 -7.68 23.10
CA LEU A 33 -3.66 -8.99 23.64
C LEU A 33 -3.10 -9.25 25.04
N GLN A 34 -2.16 -8.44 25.53
CA GLN A 34 -1.68 -8.55 26.91
C GLN A 34 -2.82 -8.26 27.91
N GLU A 35 -2.80 -8.94 29.05
CA GLU A 35 -3.86 -8.84 30.08
C GLU A 35 -4.04 -7.43 30.65
N LYS A 36 -2.95 -6.64 30.71
CA LYS A 36 -2.95 -5.26 31.22
C LYS A 36 -3.79 -4.29 30.39
N PHE A 37 -4.09 -4.62 29.14
CA PHE A 37 -4.89 -3.78 28.26
C PHE A 37 -6.30 -4.34 28.16
N THR A 38 -7.29 -3.59 28.63
CA THR A 38 -8.71 -3.97 28.60
C THR A 38 -9.55 -3.06 27.72
N ASP A 39 -9.08 -1.87 27.42
CA ASP A 39 -9.74 -0.87 26.58
C ASP A 39 -8.90 -0.53 25.35
N ILE A 40 -9.48 -0.66 24.16
CA ILE A 40 -8.79 -0.46 22.90
C ILE A 40 -8.41 1.02 22.68
N GLU A 41 -9.25 1.96 23.12
CA GLU A 41 -8.98 3.39 22.94
C GLU A 41 -7.86 3.86 23.89
N GLU A 42 -7.80 3.34 25.12
CA GLU A 42 -6.68 3.62 26.03
C GLU A 42 -5.36 3.03 25.48
N TRP A 43 -5.41 1.83 24.91
CA TRP A 43 -4.24 1.24 24.25
C TRP A 43 -3.78 2.09 23.05
N LYS A 44 -4.70 2.56 22.22
CA LYS A 44 -4.42 3.43 21.07
C LYS A 44 -3.84 4.78 21.49
N LYS A 45 -4.26 5.35 22.61
CA LYS A 45 -3.66 6.60 23.13
C LYS A 45 -2.17 6.47 23.39
N ILE A 46 -1.69 5.27 23.72
CA ILE A 46 -0.27 4.98 23.95
C ILE A 46 0.45 4.72 22.63
N TYR A 47 -0.06 3.78 21.82
CA TYR A 47 0.70 3.22 20.71
C TYR A 47 0.47 3.91 19.37
N LEU A 48 -0.65 4.55 19.14
CA LEU A 48 -0.85 5.31 17.89
C LEU A 48 0.09 6.53 17.79
N PRO A 49 0.30 7.35 18.83
CA PRO A 49 1.32 8.39 18.79
C PRO A 49 2.74 7.83 18.64
N PHE A 50 3.07 6.72 19.30
CA PHE A 50 4.35 6.03 19.14
C PHE A 50 4.58 5.63 17.68
N VAL A 51 3.63 4.93 17.07
CA VAL A 51 3.71 4.51 15.66
C VAL A 51 3.79 5.71 14.74
N LYS A 52 2.96 6.73 14.93
CA LYS A 52 3.01 7.96 14.14
C LYS A 52 4.36 8.67 14.23
N ASN A 53 4.99 8.66 15.39
CA ASN A 53 6.31 9.26 15.56
C ASN A 53 7.40 8.50 14.78
N GLN A 54 7.35 7.16 14.77
CA GLN A 54 8.32 6.33 14.03
C GLN A 54 8.16 6.44 12.50
N ILE A 55 6.93 6.67 12.03
CA ILE A 55 6.60 6.76 10.60
C ILE A 55 6.35 8.22 10.18
N SER A 56 6.65 9.17 11.03
CA SER A 56 6.43 10.57 10.72
C SER A 56 7.41 11.06 9.66
N TYR A 57 6.85 11.61 8.60
CA TYR A 57 7.54 12.44 7.62
C TYR A 57 6.73 13.72 7.50
N ALA A 58 6.70 14.48 8.60
CA ALA A 58 5.95 15.73 8.62
C ALA A 58 6.59 16.74 7.67
N GLN A 59 5.88 17.07 6.61
CA GLN A 59 6.21 18.14 5.70
C GLN A 59 5.34 19.37 6.00
N GLU A 60 5.83 20.51 5.59
CA GLU A 60 5.00 21.71 5.58
C GLU A 60 3.80 21.49 4.65
N LYS A 61 2.59 21.69 5.17
CA LYS A 61 1.37 21.65 4.35
C LYS A 61 1.36 22.84 3.40
N VAL A 62 1.25 22.54 2.12
CA VAL A 62 1.15 23.56 1.06
C VAL A 62 -0.23 23.49 0.41
N ALA A 63 -0.61 24.55 -0.29
CA ALA A 63 -1.80 24.51 -1.14
C ALA A 63 -1.65 23.41 -2.20
N LEU A 64 -2.70 22.64 -2.44
CA LEU A 64 -2.68 21.51 -3.38
C LEU A 64 -2.34 21.95 -4.82
N ASN A 65 -2.79 23.16 -5.24
CA ASN A 65 -2.49 23.75 -6.54
C ASN A 65 -2.66 22.72 -7.67
N GLU A 66 -3.86 22.17 -7.77
CA GLU A 66 -4.18 21.16 -8.76
C GLU A 66 -3.99 21.69 -10.20
N GLU A 67 -3.47 20.82 -11.05
CA GLU A 67 -3.33 21.08 -12.47
C GLU A 67 -3.86 19.87 -13.24
N ILE A 68 -4.88 20.08 -14.08
CA ILE A 68 -5.41 19.04 -14.96
C ILE A 68 -4.72 19.17 -16.32
N VAL A 69 -3.98 18.14 -16.69
CA VAL A 69 -3.19 18.13 -17.95
C VAL A 69 -3.80 17.27 -19.04
N GLU A 70 -4.69 16.35 -18.69
CA GLU A 70 -5.40 15.50 -19.65
C GLU A 70 -6.80 15.19 -19.14
N VAL A 71 -7.77 15.11 -20.05
CA VAL A 71 -9.13 14.64 -19.76
C VAL A 71 -9.55 13.67 -20.84
N VAL A 72 -9.95 12.45 -20.45
CA VAL A 72 -10.35 11.39 -21.38
C VAL A 72 -11.68 10.80 -20.91
N ASP A 73 -12.67 10.81 -21.82
CA ASP A 73 -13.96 10.18 -21.59
C ASP A 73 -13.92 8.68 -21.95
N PHE A 74 -14.30 7.83 -20.97
CA PHE A 74 -14.44 6.38 -21.14
C PHE A 74 -15.91 5.93 -21.22
N GLY A 75 -16.88 6.87 -21.32
CA GLY A 75 -18.31 6.60 -21.43
C GLY A 75 -18.97 6.45 -20.06
N GLU A 76 -18.56 5.51 -19.25
CA GLU A 76 -19.10 5.33 -17.90
C GLU A 76 -18.44 6.25 -16.87
N TYR A 77 -17.22 6.71 -17.13
CA TYR A 77 -16.47 7.65 -16.29
C TYR A 77 -15.55 8.53 -17.13
N THR A 78 -15.15 9.64 -16.55
CA THR A 78 -14.10 10.52 -17.10
C THR A 78 -12.82 10.35 -16.28
N ARG A 79 -11.70 10.07 -16.96
CA ARG A 79 -10.35 10.05 -16.36
C ARG A 79 -9.68 11.40 -16.59
N LYS A 80 -9.19 12.00 -15.50
CA LYS A 80 -8.35 13.20 -15.52
C LYS A 80 -6.93 12.83 -15.09
N LYS A 81 -5.92 13.22 -15.85
CA LYS A 81 -4.54 13.23 -15.38
C LYS A 81 -4.31 14.54 -14.65
N VAL A 82 -3.93 14.45 -13.39
CA VAL A 82 -3.80 15.61 -12.51
C VAL A 82 -2.45 15.61 -11.82
N TYR A 83 -1.95 16.81 -11.48
CA TYR A 83 -0.82 17.00 -10.58
C TYR A 83 -1.27 17.87 -9.42
N PHE A 84 -0.85 17.52 -8.21
CA PHE A 84 -1.08 18.33 -7.02
C PHE A 84 0.14 18.34 -6.11
N ASN A 85 0.29 19.35 -5.27
CA ASN A 85 1.45 19.49 -4.40
C ASN A 85 1.31 18.60 -3.15
N ALA A 86 2.38 17.86 -2.81
CA ALA A 86 2.49 17.13 -1.55
C ALA A 86 3.32 17.88 -0.51
N ALA A 87 4.31 18.66 -0.97
CA ALA A 87 5.22 19.46 -0.17
C ALA A 87 5.84 20.57 -1.05
N PRO A 88 6.58 21.53 -0.50
CA PRO A 88 7.29 22.50 -1.31
C PRO A 88 8.19 21.83 -2.34
N GLY A 89 7.97 22.14 -3.62
CA GLY A 89 8.71 21.53 -4.74
C GLY A 89 8.41 20.07 -5.06
N CYS A 90 7.46 19.44 -4.37
CA CYS A 90 7.08 18.06 -4.59
C CYS A 90 5.65 17.97 -5.13
N ARG A 91 5.49 17.56 -6.39
CA ARG A 91 4.19 17.33 -7.03
C ARG A 91 3.93 15.84 -7.22
N ILE A 92 2.67 15.45 -7.02
CA ILE A 92 2.19 14.08 -7.20
C ILE A 92 1.45 13.98 -8.52
N PRO A 93 1.91 13.18 -9.49
CA PRO A 93 1.13 12.80 -10.66
C PRO A 93 0.10 11.74 -10.28
N ALA A 94 -1.14 11.93 -10.74
CA ALA A 94 -2.26 11.05 -10.42
C ALA A 94 -3.24 10.90 -11.58
N TYR A 95 -4.01 9.81 -11.55
CA TYR A 95 -5.25 9.68 -12.29
C TYR A 95 -6.45 9.80 -11.32
N LEU A 96 -7.33 10.74 -11.63
CA LEU A 96 -8.63 10.95 -10.99
C LEU A 96 -9.71 10.45 -11.94
N LEU A 97 -10.51 9.47 -11.49
CA LEU A 97 -11.62 8.92 -12.27
C LEU A 97 -12.93 9.31 -11.61
N ILE A 98 -13.79 9.98 -12.37
CA ILE A 98 -15.08 10.48 -11.90
C ILE A 98 -16.17 9.80 -12.70
N PRO A 99 -17.10 9.05 -12.07
CA PRO A 99 -18.25 8.46 -12.75
C PRO A 99 -19.07 9.54 -13.49
N ASN A 100 -19.48 9.25 -14.73
CA ASN A 100 -20.31 10.17 -15.47
C ASN A 100 -21.75 10.15 -14.93
N GLY A 101 -22.45 11.29 -15.01
CA GLY A 101 -23.84 11.40 -14.60
C GLY A 101 -24.07 11.43 -13.08
N LEU A 102 -23.08 11.76 -12.27
CA LEU A 102 -23.27 11.97 -10.83
C LEU A 102 -24.30 13.07 -10.57
N THR A 103 -25.30 12.77 -9.78
CA THR A 103 -26.33 13.73 -9.33
C THR A 103 -26.11 14.25 -7.92
N LYS A 104 -25.21 13.58 -7.16
CA LYS A 104 -24.77 13.93 -5.81
C LYS A 104 -23.32 13.48 -5.62
N PRO A 105 -22.60 14.03 -4.62
CA PRO A 105 -21.25 13.56 -4.30
C PRO A 105 -21.21 12.06 -4.03
N ALA A 106 -20.24 11.39 -4.63
CA ALA A 106 -20.03 9.94 -4.54
C ALA A 106 -18.96 9.58 -3.48
N PRO A 107 -18.91 8.32 -3.00
CA PRO A 107 -17.80 7.86 -2.17
C PRO A 107 -16.47 8.00 -2.90
N GLY A 108 -15.43 8.46 -2.18
CA GLY A 108 -14.07 8.57 -2.68
C GLY A 108 -13.20 7.38 -2.27
N VAL A 109 -12.35 6.88 -3.16
CA VAL A 109 -11.43 5.79 -2.84
C VAL A 109 -10.03 6.07 -3.37
N VAL A 110 -9.04 6.01 -2.48
CA VAL A 110 -7.63 6.00 -2.87
C VAL A 110 -7.26 4.57 -3.25
N VAL A 111 -6.93 4.36 -4.53
CA VAL A 111 -6.53 3.07 -5.09
C VAL A 111 -5.01 3.05 -5.20
N LEU A 112 -4.38 2.21 -4.40
CA LEU A 112 -2.94 2.16 -4.23
C LEU A 112 -2.36 1.00 -5.04
N HIS A 113 -1.53 1.32 -6.05
CA HIS A 113 -0.95 0.33 -6.94
C HIS A 113 0.07 -0.58 -6.23
N ASP A 114 0.26 -1.78 -6.78
CA ASP A 114 1.23 -2.79 -6.36
C ASP A 114 2.68 -2.41 -6.70
N HIS A 115 3.63 -3.17 -6.14
CA HIS A 115 5.03 -3.13 -6.56
C HIS A 115 5.23 -3.90 -7.88
N GLY A 116 4.87 -5.18 -7.89
CA GLY A 116 4.88 -6.09 -9.04
C GLY A 116 6.21 -6.13 -9.82
N ALA A 117 7.33 -5.71 -9.20
CA ALA A 117 8.63 -5.51 -9.85
C ALA A 117 8.55 -4.65 -11.13
N MET A 118 7.59 -3.71 -11.20
CA MET A 118 7.27 -2.91 -12.37
C MET A 118 7.33 -1.41 -12.02
N ALA A 119 8.55 -0.86 -11.90
CA ALA A 119 8.78 0.55 -11.58
C ALA A 119 8.49 1.51 -12.75
N TYR A 120 8.54 1.01 -13.98
CA TYR A 120 8.29 1.82 -15.19
C TYR A 120 6.91 2.45 -15.21
N TRP A 121 5.92 1.80 -14.61
CA TRP A 121 4.57 2.32 -14.41
C TRP A 121 4.16 2.29 -12.93
N GLY A 122 3.35 3.25 -12.54
CA GLY A 122 2.74 3.34 -11.22
C GLY A 122 1.22 3.35 -11.31
N LYS A 123 0.63 4.56 -11.37
CA LYS A 123 -0.81 4.81 -11.49
C LYS A 123 -1.46 4.17 -12.73
N GLU A 124 -0.67 3.98 -13.79
CA GLU A 124 -1.11 3.36 -15.05
C GLU A 124 -1.63 1.92 -14.84
N LYS A 125 -1.08 1.19 -13.87
CA LYS A 125 -1.48 -0.19 -13.55
C LYS A 125 -2.94 -0.31 -13.08
N ALA A 126 -3.50 0.78 -12.55
CA ALA A 126 -4.82 0.77 -11.94
C ALA A 126 -5.94 1.27 -12.86
N VAL A 127 -5.62 1.71 -14.09
CA VAL A 127 -6.59 2.37 -14.99
C VAL A 127 -6.60 1.78 -16.40
N GLU A 128 -7.74 1.93 -17.08
CA GLU A 128 -7.83 1.63 -18.50
C GLU A 128 -7.12 2.68 -19.35
N HIS A 129 -6.59 2.23 -20.49
CA HIS A 129 -5.95 3.05 -21.51
C HIS A 129 -6.74 2.99 -22.80
N LYS A 130 -6.82 4.12 -23.57
CA LYS A 130 -7.49 4.14 -24.87
C LYS A 130 -6.70 3.39 -25.92
N GLU A 131 -5.38 3.52 -25.88
CA GLU A 131 -4.48 2.83 -26.79
C GLU A 131 -3.83 1.66 -26.04
N PRO A 132 -3.65 0.51 -26.71
CA PRO A 132 -2.98 -0.64 -26.11
C PRO A 132 -1.53 -0.32 -25.71
N ILE A 133 -1.14 -0.79 -24.52
CA ILE A 133 0.22 -0.76 -24.00
C ILE A 133 0.64 -2.21 -23.72
N PRO A 134 1.13 -2.98 -24.71
CA PRO A 134 1.18 -4.44 -24.66
C PRO A 134 1.83 -5.03 -23.41
N VAL A 135 2.94 -4.44 -22.93
CA VAL A 135 3.66 -4.93 -21.74
C VAL A 135 2.86 -4.64 -20.47
N LEU A 136 2.25 -3.45 -20.36
CA LEU A 136 1.40 -3.09 -19.24
C LEU A 136 0.10 -3.89 -19.24
N ASP A 137 -0.52 -4.06 -20.40
CA ASP A 137 -1.77 -4.82 -20.56
C ASP A 137 -1.58 -6.29 -20.14
N ALA A 138 -0.44 -6.89 -20.53
CA ALA A 138 -0.08 -8.24 -20.11
C ALA A 138 0.12 -8.32 -18.58
N PHE A 139 0.80 -7.35 -17.99
CA PHE A 139 1.01 -7.25 -16.55
C PHE A 139 -0.32 -7.10 -15.79
N VAL A 140 -1.20 -6.19 -16.22
CA VAL A 140 -2.51 -5.98 -15.60
C VAL A 140 -3.39 -7.22 -15.74
N LYS A 141 -3.36 -7.86 -16.92
CA LYS A 141 -4.10 -9.11 -17.19
C LYS A 141 -3.70 -10.24 -16.23
N GLU A 142 -2.41 -10.34 -15.91
CA GLU A 142 -1.89 -11.38 -15.00
C GLU A 142 -2.27 -11.11 -13.54
N LEU A 143 -2.10 -9.88 -13.05
CA LEU A 143 -2.27 -9.57 -11.63
C LEU A 143 -3.69 -9.19 -11.24
N TYR A 144 -4.43 -8.56 -12.12
CA TYR A 144 -5.74 -7.95 -11.82
C TYR A 144 -6.85 -8.43 -12.72
N GLU A 145 -6.53 -8.85 -13.93
CA GLU A 145 -7.43 -9.09 -15.08
C GLU A 145 -8.15 -7.80 -15.52
N GLU A 146 -8.69 -7.02 -14.58
CA GLU A 146 -9.32 -5.72 -14.79
C GLU A 146 -8.65 -4.63 -13.94
N PRO A 147 -8.36 -3.43 -14.51
CA PRO A 147 -7.74 -2.31 -13.77
C PRO A 147 -8.64 -1.83 -12.64
N LEU A 148 -8.18 -1.94 -11.40
CA LEU A 148 -8.99 -1.78 -10.19
C LEU A 148 -9.67 -0.41 -10.08
N ALA A 149 -8.96 0.71 -10.36
CA ALA A 149 -9.54 2.04 -10.24
C ALA A 149 -10.64 2.28 -11.28
N SER A 150 -10.45 1.79 -12.51
CA SER A 150 -11.47 1.84 -13.56
C SER A 150 -12.69 1.01 -13.22
N THR A 151 -12.49 -0.22 -12.72
CA THR A 151 -13.57 -1.10 -12.26
C THR A 151 -14.40 -0.44 -11.15
N MET A 152 -13.74 0.24 -10.20
CA MET A 152 -14.42 0.99 -9.14
C MET A 152 -15.17 2.21 -9.66
N ALA A 153 -14.60 2.97 -10.60
CA ALA A 153 -15.25 4.12 -11.19
C ALA A 153 -16.54 3.72 -11.92
N LYS A 154 -16.52 2.65 -12.71
CA LYS A 154 -17.72 2.06 -13.36
C LYS A 154 -18.79 1.66 -12.34
N LYS A 155 -18.40 1.33 -11.12
CA LYS A 155 -19.31 1.00 -10.01
C LYS A 155 -19.73 2.23 -9.17
N GLY A 156 -19.42 3.46 -9.61
CA GLY A 156 -19.91 4.71 -9.00
C GLY A 156 -19.07 5.24 -7.84
N TYR A 157 -17.80 4.88 -7.75
CA TYR A 157 -16.83 5.51 -6.85
C TYR A 157 -16.01 6.57 -7.59
N VAL A 158 -15.73 7.70 -6.96
CA VAL A 158 -14.66 8.58 -7.43
C VAL A 158 -13.34 7.97 -6.95
N THR A 159 -12.44 7.65 -7.89
CA THR A 159 -11.17 6.99 -7.55
C THR A 159 -9.98 7.87 -7.87
N LEU A 160 -8.98 7.81 -6.99
CA LEU A 160 -7.69 8.47 -7.17
C LEU A 160 -6.58 7.43 -7.06
N THR A 161 -5.71 7.37 -8.07
CA THR A 161 -4.48 6.57 -8.01
C THR A 161 -3.29 7.45 -8.35
N ILE A 162 -2.21 7.34 -7.56
CA ILE A 162 -1.01 8.16 -7.65
C ILE A 162 0.20 7.31 -8.03
N ASP A 163 1.22 7.93 -8.63
CA ASP A 163 2.54 7.31 -8.67
C ASP A 163 3.17 7.37 -7.28
N SER A 164 3.49 6.22 -6.74
CA SER A 164 4.35 6.12 -5.56
C SER A 164 5.78 6.52 -5.90
N ILE A 165 6.54 7.02 -4.93
CA ILE A 165 7.99 7.27 -5.10
C ILE A 165 8.65 6.00 -5.63
N LEU A 166 9.52 6.14 -6.62
CA LEU A 166 10.21 5.12 -7.41
C LEU A 166 9.36 4.44 -8.50
N PHE A 167 8.14 4.92 -8.75
CA PHE A 167 7.28 4.37 -9.80
C PHE A 167 6.77 5.45 -10.75
N GLY A 168 6.54 5.06 -12.01
CA GLY A 168 5.96 5.93 -13.03
C GLY A 168 6.74 7.23 -13.21
N GLU A 169 6.05 8.35 -13.25
CA GLU A 169 6.66 9.69 -13.39
C GLU A 169 7.47 10.13 -12.15
N ARG A 170 7.36 9.42 -11.04
CA ARG A 170 8.16 9.61 -9.82
C ARG A 170 9.29 8.60 -9.69
N SER A 171 9.54 7.84 -10.74
CA SER A 171 10.70 6.98 -10.83
C SER A 171 11.99 7.80 -10.89
N PHE A 172 13.09 7.19 -10.52
CA PHE A 172 14.40 7.81 -10.66
C PHE A 172 14.70 8.08 -12.14
N LYS A 173 15.37 9.19 -12.45
CA LYS A 173 15.87 9.43 -13.80
C LYS A 173 17.08 8.52 -14.07
N VAL A 174 16.82 7.23 -14.18
CA VAL A 174 17.84 6.21 -14.40
C VAL A 174 18.70 6.49 -15.65
N ALA A 175 18.09 7.13 -16.67
CA ALA A 175 18.81 7.54 -17.89
C ALA A 175 19.85 8.65 -17.66
N ASP A 176 19.87 9.31 -16.50
CA ASP A 176 20.87 10.34 -16.20
C ASP A 176 22.17 9.73 -15.60
N LYS A 177 22.15 8.44 -15.18
CA LYS A 177 23.32 7.72 -14.69
C LYS A 177 23.99 6.99 -15.88
N GLU A 178 25.26 7.27 -16.16
CA GLU A 178 25.93 6.85 -17.39
C GLU A 178 25.98 5.33 -17.63
N ASP A 179 26.18 4.54 -16.55
CA ASP A 179 26.15 3.09 -16.64
C ASP A 179 24.73 2.56 -16.96
N PHE A 180 23.67 3.12 -16.36
CA PHE A 180 22.29 2.76 -16.65
C PHE A 180 21.88 3.19 -18.06
N LYS A 181 22.29 4.38 -18.48
CA LYS A 181 22.10 4.85 -19.86
C LYS A 181 22.71 3.89 -20.87
N THR A 182 23.93 3.41 -20.62
CA THR A 182 24.61 2.43 -21.47
C THR A 182 23.85 1.10 -21.51
N ARG A 183 23.33 0.64 -20.39
CA ARG A 183 22.53 -0.60 -20.30
C ARG A 183 21.21 -0.44 -21.05
N LEU A 184 20.49 0.64 -20.82
CA LEU A 184 19.19 0.92 -21.46
C LEU A 184 19.30 1.14 -22.98
N ALA A 185 20.40 1.73 -23.46
CA ALA A 185 20.62 1.98 -24.88
C ALA A 185 20.74 0.70 -25.73
N GLN A 186 20.86 -0.47 -25.10
CA GLN A 186 20.90 -1.77 -25.78
C GLN A 186 19.51 -2.20 -26.31
N TYR A 187 18.44 -1.59 -25.81
CA TYR A 187 17.07 -1.98 -26.10
C TYR A 187 16.25 -0.80 -26.65
N PRO A 188 15.37 -1.02 -27.63
CA PRO A 188 14.45 0.03 -28.07
C PRO A 188 13.49 0.43 -26.94
N ILE A 189 13.25 1.72 -26.77
CA ILE A 189 12.35 2.26 -25.74
C ILE A 189 10.95 1.65 -25.89
N GLY A 190 10.36 1.20 -24.79
CA GLY A 190 9.01 0.64 -24.74
C GLY A 190 8.94 -0.87 -25.03
N THR A 191 10.05 -1.52 -25.39
CA THR A 191 10.08 -2.99 -25.49
C THR A 191 10.09 -3.64 -24.11
N ALA A 192 9.71 -4.91 -24.03
CA ALA A 192 9.72 -5.67 -22.79
C ALA A 192 11.11 -5.75 -22.16
N GLU A 193 12.16 -5.87 -22.99
CA GLU A 193 13.55 -5.90 -22.57
C GLU A 193 13.98 -4.55 -21.99
N TYR A 194 13.63 -3.42 -22.65
CA TYR A 194 13.89 -2.08 -22.13
C TYR A 194 13.23 -1.86 -20.77
N ILE A 195 11.96 -2.23 -20.65
CA ILE A 195 11.19 -2.05 -19.41
C ILE A 195 11.76 -2.91 -18.29
N ARG A 196 12.17 -4.15 -18.56
CA ARG A 196 12.84 -5.02 -17.59
C ARG A 196 14.12 -4.38 -17.10
N GLU A 197 15.00 -3.98 -18.02
CA GLU A 197 16.28 -3.35 -17.69
C GLU A 197 16.09 -2.04 -16.88
N TYR A 198 15.06 -1.25 -17.25
CA TYR A 198 14.69 -0.06 -16.49
C TYR A 198 14.30 -0.38 -15.05
N ASN A 199 13.46 -1.39 -14.86
CA ASN A 199 13.04 -1.84 -13.54
C ASN A 199 14.24 -2.30 -12.71
N ASP A 200 15.15 -3.08 -13.29
CA ASP A 200 16.37 -3.56 -12.63
C ASP A 200 17.26 -2.39 -12.20
N CYS A 201 17.45 -1.40 -13.05
CA CYS A 201 18.20 -0.17 -12.71
C CYS A 201 17.56 0.62 -11.55
N VAL A 202 16.23 0.73 -11.50
CA VAL A 202 15.53 1.41 -10.41
C VAL A 202 15.70 0.65 -9.10
N PHE A 203 15.56 -0.68 -9.13
CA PHE A 203 15.64 -1.49 -7.90
C PHE A 203 17.07 -1.63 -7.38
N GLU A 204 18.08 -1.57 -8.24
CA GLU A 204 19.49 -1.56 -7.85
C GLU A 204 19.84 -0.38 -6.93
N ILE A 205 19.27 0.81 -7.14
CA ILE A 205 19.54 2.00 -6.35
C ILE A 205 18.62 2.14 -5.12
N GLN A 206 17.66 1.25 -4.95
CA GLN A 206 16.63 1.36 -3.90
C GLN A 206 17.22 1.33 -2.49
N ALA A 207 18.29 0.53 -2.29
CA ALA A 207 19.00 0.44 -1.02
C ALA A 207 19.68 1.77 -0.66
N ASP A 208 20.28 2.46 -1.63
CA ASP A 208 20.94 3.75 -1.40
C ASP A 208 19.91 4.83 -1.07
N ILE A 209 18.77 4.81 -1.75
CA ILE A 209 17.66 5.71 -1.45
C ILE A 209 17.13 5.48 -0.04
N ALA A 210 16.93 4.22 0.36
CA ALA A 210 16.49 3.89 1.72
C ALA A 210 17.49 4.38 2.78
N ARG A 211 18.80 4.24 2.53
CA ARG A 211 19.85 4.77 3.42
C ARG A 211 19.78 6.28 3.55
N ILE A 212 19.54 6.99 2.44
CA ILE A 212 19.37 8.46 2.46
C ILE A 212 18.18 8.85 3.34
N PHE A 213 17.04 8.17 3.21
CA PHE A 213 15.90 8.42 4.08
C PHE A 213 16.20 8.13 5.55
N PHE A 214 16.89 7.05 5.87
CA PHE A 214 17.28 6.74 7.25
C PHE A 214 18.23 7.80 7.84
N LEU A 215 19.20 8.29 7.05
CA LEU A 215 20.09 9.39 7.47
C LEU A 215 19.31 10.70 7.67
N ALA A 216 18.26 10.93 6.89
CA ALA A 216 17.36 12.08 7.05
C ALA A 216 16.35 11.91 8.20
N GLY A 217 16.40 10.80 8.95
CA GLY A 217 15.50 10.55 10.09
C GLY A 217 14.08 10.10 9.67
N THR A 218 13.92 9.56 8.46
CA THR A 218 12.65 9.07 7.94
C THR A 218 12.81 7.67 7.30
N SER A 219 11.79 7.20 6.57
CA SER A 219 11.83 5.94 5.84
C SER A 219 11.09 6.06 4.51
N LEU A 220 11.32 5.10 3.61
CA LEU A 220 10.58 5.04 2.35
C LEU A 220 9.07 4.90 2.57
N MET A 221 8.66 4.13 3.60
CA MET A 221 7.24 4.03 3.95
C MET A 221 6.67 5.36 4.44
N ALA A 222 7.40 6.08 5.28
CA ALA A 222 6.95 7.36 5.81
C ALA A 222 6.71 8.41 4.71
N THR A 223 7.61 8.49 3.72
CA THR A 223 7.44 9.39 2.57
C THR A 223 6.25 9.00 1.70
N ARG A 224 6.04 7.71 1.43
CA ARG A 224 4.88 7.22 0.69
C ARG A 224 3.57 7.48 1.43
N LEU A 225 3.57 7.27 2.75
CA LEU A 225 2.39 7.51 3.57
C LEU A 225 1.99 8.99 3.61
N TRP A 226 2.97 9.90 3.57
CA TRP A 226 2.68 11.33 3.43
C TRP A 226 1.92 11.61 2.12
N ASP A 227 2.38 11.07 1.00
CA ASP A 227 1.71 11.21 -0.29
C ASP A 227 0.28 10.64 -0.27
N ASP A 228 0.09 9.51 0.43
CA ASP A 228 -1.23 8.89 0.58
C ASP A 228 -2.18 9.75 1.42
N ILE A 229 -1.68 10.39 2.49
CA ILE A 229 -2.46 11.33 3.31
C ILE A 229 -2.84 12.56 2.48
N VAL A 230 -1.91 13.13 1.71
CA VAL A 230 -2.20 14.26 0.83
C VAL A 230 -3.17 13.86 -0.30
N SER A 231 -3.14 12.61 -0.75
CA SER A 231 -4.13 12.07 -1.69
C SER A 231 -5.54 12.05 -1.09
N VAL A 232 -5.67 11.77 0.20
CA VAL A 232 -6.96 11.91 0.91
C VAL A 232 -7.34 13.37 1.05
N ASP A 233 -6.40 14.30 1.32
CA ASP A 233 -6.66 15.75 1.33
C ASP A 233 -7.21 16.20 -0.02
N PHE A 234 -6.55 15.81 -1.12
CA PHE A 234 -6.99 16.15 -2.49
C PHE A 234 -8.37 15.57 -2.81
N LEU A 235 -8.56 14.27 -2.59
CA LEU A 235 -9.82 13.59 -2.88
C LEU A 235 -10.99 14.21 -2.08
N SER A 236 -10.76 14.54 -0.80
CA SER A 236 -11.77 15.15 0.07
C SER A 236 -12.10 16.59 -0.29
N SER A 237 -11.28 17.28 -1.08
CA SER A 237 -11.51 18.67 -1.51
C SER A 237 -12.41 18.78 -2.75
N LEU A 238 -12.64 17.66 -3.44
CA LEU A 238 -13.38 17.64 -4.70
C LEU A 238 -14.90 17.73 -4.48
N PRO A 239 -15.62 18.55 -5.24
CA PRO A 239 -17.07 18.68 -5.11
C PRO A 239 -17.83 17.39 -5.50
N GLU A 240 -17.21 16.52 -6.31
CA GLU A 240 -17.77 15.24 -6.71
C GLU A 240 -17.68 14.16 -5.62
N VAL A 241 -16.94 14.44 -4.53
CA VAL A 241 -16.65 13.48 -3.46
C VAL A 241 -17.37 13.82 -2.17
N ASP A 242 -18.01 12.83 -1.59
CA ASP A 242 -18.50 12.92 -0.21
C ASP A 242 -17.31 12.61 0.75
N SER A 243 -16.78 13.66 1.36
CA SER A 243 -15.61 13.57 2.26
C SER A 243 -15.85 12.70 3.50
N GLU A 244 -17.11 12.41 3.85
CA GLU A 244 -17.44 11.49 4.95
C GLU A 244 -17.46 10.03 4.51
N ARG A 245 -17.23 9.73 3.23
CA ARG A 245 -17.26 8.39 2.65
C ARG A 245 -16.00 8.08 1.86
N ILE A 246 -14.84 8.17 2.54
CA ILE A 246 -13.51 7.88 1.97
C ILE A 246 -13.08 6.45 2.36
N GLY A 247 -12.55 5.70 1.38
CA GLY A 247 -11.92 4.40 1.58
C GLY A 247 -10.54 4.31 0.94
N CYS A 248 -9.81 3.24 1.21
CA CYS A 248 -8.58 2.90 0.49
C CYS A 248 -8.48 1.40 0.24
N ILE A 249 -7.79 1.02 -0.84
CA ILE A 249 -7.65 -0.36 -1.30
C ILE A 249 -6.39 -0.51 -2.13
N GLY A 250 -5.76 -1.67 -2.07
CA GLY A 250 -4.64 -2.02 -2.95
C GLY A 250 -4.17 -3.45 -2.79
N LEU A 251 -3.34 -3.90 -3.74
CA LEU A 251 -2.66 -5.20 -3.74
C LEU A 251 -1.20 -5.01 -3.32
N SER A 252 -0.65 -5.98 -2.57
CA SER A 252 0.78 -6.05 -2.28
C SER A 252 1.29 -4.77 -1.58
N MET A 253 2.23 -4.06 -2.18
CA MET A 253 2.64 -2.72 -1.74
C MET A 253 1.44 -1.80 -1.50
N GLY A 254 0.46 -1.80 -2.39
CA GLY A 254 -0.78 -1.01 -2.24
C GLY A 254 -1.62 -1.47 -1.07
N GLY A 255 -1.69 -2.78 -0.80
CA GLY A 255 -2.36 -3.33 0.38
C GLY A 255 -1.68 -2.93 1.68
N TYR A 256 -0.35 -2.97 1.71
CA TYR A 256 0.45 -2.52 2.85
C TYR A 256 0.23 -1.01 3.12
N ARG A 257 0.29 -0.18 2.08
CA ARG A 257 -0.01 1.26 2.17
C ARG A 257 -1.45 1.53 2.63
N SER A 258 -2.43 0.74 2.15
CA SER A 258 -3.83 0.84 2.60
C SER A 258 -3.97 0.60 4.10
N GLY A 259 -3.29 -0.42 4.62
CA GLY A 259 -3.21 -0.69 6.05
C GLY A 259 -2.71 0.53 6.84
N TRP A 260 -1.54 1.04 6.48
CA TRP A 260 -0.92 2.20 7.13
C TRP A 260 -1.78 3.46 7.03
N LEU A 261 -2.28 3.80 5.84
CA LEU A 261 -3.14 4.97 5.64
C LEU A 261 -4.37 4.90 6.54
N SER A 262 -4.98 3.73 6.65
CA SER A 262 -6.18 3.51 7.44
C SER A 262 -5.99 3.70 8.96
N ILE A 263 -4.75 3.54 9.45
CA ILE A 263 -4.40 3.72 10.86
C ILE A 263 -4.16 5.20 11.16
N VAL A 264 -3.42 5.90 10.28
CA VAL A 264 -2.95 7.26 10.56
C VAL A 264 -3.95 8.33 10.17
N ASP A 265 -4.83 8.06 9.19
CA ASP A 265 -5.86 9.01 8.72
C ASP A 265 -7.27 8.57 9.14
N SER A 266 -7.85 9.34 10.04
CA SER A 266 -9.17 9.02 10.62
C SER A 266 -10.32 9.19 9.62
N ARG A 267 -10.14 9.89 8.50
CA ARG A 267 -11.14 10.07 7.43
C ARG A 267 -11.40 8.79 6.65
N VAL A 268 -10.44 7.87 6.62
CA VAL A 268 -10.63 6.57 5.97
C VAL A 268 -11.64 5.73 6.77
N LYS A 269 -12.82 5.48 6.20
CA LYS A 269 -13.90 4.73 6.85
C LYS A 269 -13.70 3.23 6.77
N CYS A 270 -13.23 2.70 5.64
CA CYS A 270 -12.86 1.30 5.48
C CYS A 270 -11.62 1.13 4.62
N ALA A 271 -10.89 0.05 4.83
CA ALA A 271 -9.67 -0.27 4.09
C ALA A 271 -9.62 -1.73 3.68
N VAL A 272 -9.06 -2.00 2.50
CA VAL A 272 -8.81 -3.36 1.98
C VAL A 272 -7.32 -3.55 1.76
N MET A 273 -6.77 -4.60 2.36
CA MET A 273 -5.38 -5.04 2.24
C MET A 273 -5.35 -6.37 1.46
N ALA A 274 -5.13 -6.33 0.16
CA ALA A 274 -4.96 -7.55 -0.62
C ALA A 274 -3.47 -7.95 -0.67
N GLY A 275 -3.14 -9.21 -0.40
CA GLY A 275 -1.79 -9.77 -0.47
C GLY A 275 -0.75 -8.98 0.35
N ALA A 276 -1.06 -8.58 1.60
CA ALA A 276 -0.19 -7.69 2.33
C ALA A 276 -0.12 -7.94 3.85
N MET A 277 -0.91 -8.87 4.39
CA MET A 277 -0.87 -9.17 5.81
C MET A 277 0.26 -10.13 6.13
N GLN A 278 1.11 -9.76 7.09
CA GLN A 278 2.25 -10.56 7.51
C GLN A 278 2.71 -10.21 8.92
N ARG A 279 3.80 -10.85 9.37
CA ARG A 279 4.51 -10.53 10.61
C ARG A 279 5.94 -10.11 10.27
N TYR A 280 6.44 -9.05 10.86
CA TYR A 280 7.84 -8.64 10.69
C TYR A 280 8.82 -9.74 11.11
N ARG A 281 8.50 -10.47 12.17
CA ARG A 281 9.32 -11.58 12.65
C ARG A 281 9.54 -12.64 11.58
N GLU A 282 8.48 -13.09 10.93
CA GLU A 282 8.56 -14.13 9.91
C GLU A 282 9.14 -13.57 8.60
N MET A 283 8.79 -12.32 8.25
CA MET A 283 9.40 -11.63 7.11
C MET A 283 10.91 -11.54 7.24
N MET A 284 11.43 -11.13 8.40
CA MET A 284 12.87 -11.03 8.64
C MET A 284 13.58 -12.39 8.51
N LYS A 285 12.92 -13.48 8.95
CA LYS A 285 13.48 -14.83 8.82
C LYS A 285 13.52 -15.34 7.38
N HIS A 286 12.44 -15.14 6.64
CA HIS A 286 12.17 -15.95 5.45
C HIS A 286 12.05 -15.15 4.17
N ARG A 287 11.77 -13.84 4.23
CA ARG A 287 11.37 -13.04 3.07
C ARG A 287 12.12 -11.71 2.90
N LEU A 288 13.04 -11.38 3.80
CA LEU A 288 13.71 -10.08 3.76
C LEU A 288 14.34 -9.74 2.39
N PRO A 289 14.99 -10.65 1.67
CA PRO A 289 15.55 -10.35 0.36
C PRO A 289 14.50 -10.14 -0.75
N GLN A 290 13.26 -10.60 -0.55
CA GLN A 290 12.18 -10.52 -1.55
C GLN A 290 11.25 -9.32 -1.34
N VAL A 291 11.38 -8.63 -0.19
CA VAL A 291 10.52 -7.48 0.11
C VAL A 291 11.26 -6.17 -0.10
N GLU A 292 10.51 -5.17 -0.53
CA GLU A 292 11.03 -3.83 -0.76
C GLU A 292 11.40 -3.13 0.54
N TRP A 293 12.31 -2.16 0.47
CA TRP A 293 12.79 -1.35 1.60
C TRP A 293 11.69 -0.57 2.35
N MET A 294 10.52 -0.39 1.78
CA MET A 294 9.41 0.25 2.49
C MET A 294 8.92 -0.57 3.70
N TRP A 295 9.16 -1.89 3.72
CA TRP A 295 8.83 -2.74 4.87
C TRP A 295 9.75 -2.50 6.06
N THR A 296 10.87 -1.78 5.85
CA THR A 296 11.85 -1.47 6.87
C THR A 296 11.52 -0.12 7.51
N VAL A 297 10.81 -0.17 8.64
CA VAL A 297 10.51 1.01 9.47
C VAL A 297 11.27 0.86 10.79
N PRO A 298 12.34 1.63 11.02
CA PRO A 298 13.14 1.52 12.22
C PRO A 298 12.35 1.78 13.50
N GLY A 299 12.66 1.07 14.58
CA GLY A 299 12.15 1.36 15.92
C GLY A 299 10.78 0.75 16.27
N LEU A 300 10.09 0.10 15.34
CA LEU A 300 8.76 -0.48 15.61
C LEU A 300 8.84 -1.88 16.23
N TYR A 301 9.60 -2.79 15.62
CA TYR A 301 9.58 -4.22 15.93
C TYR A 301 9.91 -4.56 17.40
N GLY A 302 10.71 -3.75 18.08
CA GLY A 302 11.02 -3.95 19.50
C GLY A 302 9.83 -3.76 20.44
N THR A 303 8.76 -3.11 19.97
CA THR A 303 7.56 -2.78 20.75
C THR A 303 6.31 -3.45 20.20
N LEU A 304 6.11 -3.39 18.88
CA LEU A 304 4.95 -3.91 18.15
C LEU A 304 5.44 -4.73 16.96
N ASP A 305 4.81 -5.88 16.68
CA ASP A 305 4.93 -6.53 15.39
C ASP A 305 3.91 -5.93 14.40
N PHE A 306 3.95 -6.29 13.14
CA PHE A 306 3.08 -5.67 12.12
C PHE A 306 1.59 -5.91 12.39
N GLU A 307 1.23 -7.09 12.86
CA GLU A 307 -0.16 -7.39 13.24
C GLU A 307 -0.66 -6.52 14.41
N ASP A 308 0.21 -6.14 15.36
CA ASP A 308 -0.15 -5.19 16.42
C ASP A 308 -0.38 -3.79 15.84
N ILE A 309 0.47 -3.38 14.88
CA ILE A 309 0.35 -2.08 14.21
C ILE A 309 -0.97 -2.01 13.44
N ILE A 310 -1.29 -3.03 12.65
CA ILE A 310 -2.56 -3.09 11.91
C ILE A 310 -3.76 -3.14 12.85
N SER A 311 -3.61 -3.74 14.02
CA SER A 311 -4.64 -3.78 15.06
C SER A 311 -5.00 -2.39 15.63
N LEU A 312 -4.15 -1.36 15.47
CA LEU A 312 -4.49 0.03 15.79
C LEU A 312 -5.67 0.56 14.95
N ARG A 313 -6.00 -0.10 13.86
CA ARG A 313 -7.20 0.20 13.08
C ARG A 313 -8.49 -0.08 13.84
N ALA A 314 -8.52 -1.06 14.74
CA ALA A 314 -9.70 -1.41 15.50
C ALA A 314 -10.26 -0.19 16.30
N PRO A 315 -11.59 -0.05 16.41
CA PRO A 315 -12.66 -0.93 15.92
C PRO A 315 -13.15 -0.64 14.48
N LYS A 316 -12.45 0.22 13.71
CA LYS A 316 -12.85 0.62 12.36
C LYS A 316 -12.72 -0.52 11.35
N PRO A 317 -13.58 -0.56 10.30
CA PRO A 317 -13.60 -1.65 9.33
C PRO A 317 -12.28 -1.86 8.59
N LEU A 318 -11.83 -3.12 8.54
CA LEU A 318 -10.65 -3.59 7.81
C LEU A 318 -10.93 -4.93 7.17
N MET A 319 -10.55 -5.09 5.91
CA MET A 319 -10.60 -6.36 5.20
C MET A 319 -9.20 -6.77 4.72
N ALA A 320 -8.83 -8.02 4.96
CA ALA A 320 -7.66 -8.64 4.37
C ALA A 320 -8.09 -9.66 3.31
N ILE A 321 -7.36 -9.75 2.20
CA ILE A 321 -7.60 -10.74 1.14
C ILE A 321 -6.27 -11.38 0.74
N HIS A 322 -6.24 -12.72 0.64
CA HIS A 322 -5.04 -13.47 0.29
C HIS A 322 -5.31 -14.55 -0.74
N GLY A 323 -4.32 -14.83 -1.58
CA GLY A 323 -4.23 -16.07 -2.33
C GLY A 323 -3.71 -17.21 -1.44
N LYS A 324 -4.31 -18.39 -1.50
CA LYS A 324 -3.85 -19.57 -0.73
C LYS A 324 -2.46 -20.05 -1.17
N GLN A 325 -2.09 -19.82 -2.42
CA GLN A 325 -0.79 -20.15 -3.00
C GLN A 325 0.10 -18.91 -3.18
N ASP A 326 -0.17 -17.84 -2.41
CA ASP A 326 0.67 -16.64 -2.41
C ASP A 326 2.05 -16.98 -1.83
N TRP A 327 3.06 -17.03 -2.71
CA TRP A 327 4.42 -17.40 -2.33
C TRP A 327 5.16 -16.29 -1.57
N LEU A 328 4.72 -15.03 -1.70
CA LEU A 328 5.37 -13.88 -1.06
C LEU A 328 4.83 -13.67 0.35
N PHE A 329 3.52 -13.79 0.52
CA PHE A 329 2.82 -13.65 1.79
C PHE A 329 2.14 -14.98 2.16
N GLU A 330 2.94 -16.06 2.16
CA GLU A 330 2.46 -17.42 2.45
C GLU A 330 1.56 -17.44 3.68
N PRO A 331 0.29 -17.86 3.54
CA PRO A 331 -0.66 -17.89 4.65
C PRO A 331 -0.12 -18.67 5.86
N GLU A 332 0.40 -19.87 5.62
CA GLU A 332 0.88 -20.77 6.68
C GLU A 332 2.07 -20.19 7.49
N LEU A 333 2.96 -19.43 6.84
CA LEU A 333 4.14 -18.88 7.52
C LEU A 333 3.86 -17.54 8.18
N THR A 334 3.21 -16.65 7.48
CA THR A 334 3.11 -15.24 7.87
C THR A 334 1.68 -14.77 8.08
N GLY A 335 0.78 -15.11 7.14
CA GLY A 335 -0.56 -14.56 7.05
C GLY A 335 -1.48 -15.06 8.14
N GLU A 336 -1.65 -16.37 8.31
CA GLU A 336 -2.65 -16.94 9.25
C GLU A 336 -2.40 -16.51 10.69
N LYS A 337 -1.15 -16.48 11.13
CA LYS A 337 -0.80 -16.03 12.49
C LYS A 337 -1.08 -14.54 12.68
N ALA A 338 -0.78 -13.72 11.68
CA ALA A 338 -1.08 -12.30 11.71
C ALA A 338 -2.59 -12.05 11.70
N ILE A 339 -3.33 -12.76 10.84
CA ILE A 339 -4.79 -12.69 10.77
C ILE A 339 -5.42 -13.09 12.11
N ALA A 340 -5.05 -14.26 12.66
CA ALA A 340 -5.57 -14.73 13.94
C ALA A 340 -5.30 -13.73 15.09
N HIS A 341 -4.15 -13.04 15.05
CA HIS A 341 -3.84 -11.99 16.01
C HIS A 341 -4.80 -10.80 15.88
N VAL A 342 -4.98 -10.28 14.65
CA VAL A 342 -5.88 -9.15 14.38
C VAL A 342 -7.32 -9.51 14.73
N GLU A 343 -7.79 -10.72 14.38
CA GLU A 343 -9.11 -11.22 14.77
C GLU A 343 -9.29 -11.23 16.29
N ALA A 344 -8.30 -11.72 17.03
CA ALA A 344 -8.33 -11.74 18.49
C ALA A 344 -8.40 -10.31 19.08
N VAL A 345 -7.67 -9.34 18.50
CA VAL A 345 -7.74 -7.93 18.89
C VAL A 345 -9.12 -7.36 18.62
N TYR A 346 -9.68 -7.53 17.43
CA TYR A 346 -11.02 -7.04 17.10
C TYR A 346 -12.10 -7.68 17.98
N LYS A 347 -11.97 -8.97 18.28
CA LYS A 347 -12.86 -9.67 19.21
C LYS A 347 -12.76 -9.09 20.62
N LYS A 348 -11.54 -8.89 21.14
CA LYS A 348 -11.30 -8.30 22.47
C LYS A 348 -11.81 -6.87 22.55
N ALA A 349 -11.73 -6.12 21.45
CA ALA A 349 -12.26 -4.76 21.31
C ALA A 349 -13.80 -4.69 21.14
N GLY A 350 -14.51 -5.83 21.13
CA GLY A 350 -15.96 -5.87 20.92
C GLY A 350 -16.42 -5.53 19.49
N ALA A 351 -15.54 -5.65 18.50
CA ALA A 351 -15.77 -5.23 17.11
C ALA A 351 -15.44 -6.34 16.10
N ALA A 352 -15.59 -7.61 16.47
CA ALA A 352 -15.20 -8.76 15.63
C ALA A 352 -15.75 -8.70 14.20
N GLN A 353 -16.97 -8.18 14.03
CA GLN A 353 -17.65 -8.05 12.73
C GLN A 353 -16.98 -7.02 11.78
N ASN A 354 -16.10 -6.18 12.29
CA ASN A 354 -15.45 -5.11 11.53
C ASN A 354 -14.09 -5.54 10.94
N PHE A 355 -13.61 -6.74 11.28
CA PHE A 355 -12.47 -7.35 10.60
C PHE A 355 -12.90 -8.60 9.83
N VAL A 356 -12.52 -8.68 8.57
CA VAL A 356 -12.81 -9.82 7.70
C VAL A 356 -11.52 -10.21 6.99
N CYS A 357 -11.23 -11.51 6.95
CA CYS A 357 -10.21 -12.07 6.09
C CYS A 357 -10.82 -13.08 5.11
N GLU A 358 -10.47 -12.98 3.84
CA GLU A 358 -10.91 -13.89 2.78
C GLU A 358 -9.70 -14.51 2.10
N TYR A 359 -9.78 -15.82 1.87
CA TYR A 359 -8.78 -16.60 1.13
C TYR A 359 -9.36 -17.11 -0.16
N PHE A 360 -8.66 -16.86 -1.26
CA PHE A 360 -9.01 -17.35 -2.59
C PHE A 360 -7.97 -18.35 -3.09
N ASP A 361 -8.39 -19.29 -3.93
CA ASP A 361 -7.43 -20.17 -4.63
C ASP A 361 -6.66 -19.34 -5.65
N GLY A 362 -5.34 -19.44 -5.64
CA GLY A 362 -4.47 -18.73 -6.56
C GLY A 362 -3.24 -18.10 -5.88
N PRO A 363 -2.33 -17.56 -6.71
CA PRO A 363 -1.07 -16.96 -6.27
C PRO A 363 -1.26 -15.52 -5.76
N HIS A 364 -0.18 -14.73 -5.83
CA HIS A 364 -0.16 -13.30 -5.44
C HIS A 364 -0.83 -12.41 -6.50
N VAL A 365 -2.16 -12.36 -6.50
CA VAL A 365 -3.00 -11.66 -7.48
C VAL A 365 -4.20 -10.98 -6.81
N PHE A 366 -4.90 -10.12 -7.57
CA PHE A 366 -6.16 -9.50 -7.13
C PHE A 366 -7.19 -9.52 -8.26
N LEU A 367 -7.61 -10.72 -8.65
CA LEU A 367 -8.50 -11.02 -9.77
C LEU A 367 -9.97 -10.60 -9.48
N PRO A 368 -10.84 -10.57 -10.50
CA PRO A 368 -12.23 -10.09 -10.37
C PRO A 368 -13.02 -10.71 -9.21
N PRO A 369 -12.98 -12.03 -8.91
CA PRO A 369 -13.70 -12.55 -7.75
C PRO A 369 -13.27 -11.96 -6.42
N MET A 370 -11.95 -11.64 -6.27
CA MET A 370 -11.39 -10.98 -5.08
C MET A 370 -11.80 -9.51 -5.04
N GLN A 371 -11.74 -8.82 -6.20
CA GLN A 371 -12.16 -7.43 -6.35
C GLN A 371 -13.66 -7.28 -6.04
N GLU A 372 -14.51 -8.14 -6.59
CA GLU A 372 -15.96 -8.10 -6.34
C GLU A 372 -16.30 -8.28 -4.86
N LYS A 373 -15.62 -9.21 -4.18
CA LYS A 373 -15.79 -9.40 -2.73
C LYS A 373 -15.38 -8.15 -1.95
N ALA A 374 -14.24 -7.56 -2.29
CA ALA A 374 -13.77 -6.32 -1.67
C ALA A 374 -14.75 -5.15 -1.90
N LEU A 375 -15.23 -4.98 -3.13
CA LEU A 375 -16.15 -3.90 -3.48
C LEU A 375 -17.52 -4.06 -2.84
N ALA A 376 -18.05 -5.29 -2.75
CA ALA A 376 -19.28 -5.58 -2.04
C ALA A 376 -19.16 -5.21 -0.55
N TRP A 377 -18.03 -5.60 0.07
CA TRP A 377 -17.76 -5.28 1.47
C TRP A 377 -17.58 -3.77 1.69
N MET A 378 -16.77 -3.09 0.87
CA MET A 378 -16.60 -1.63 0.96
C MET A 378 -17.93 -0.89 0.77
N GLY A 379 -18.80 -1.40 -0.10
CA GLY A 379 -20.16 -0.86 -0.33
C GLY A 379 -21.00 -0.82 0.95
N CYS A 380 -20.81 -1.75 1.87
CA CYS A 380 -21.51 -1.75 3.16
C CYS A 380 -21.16 -0.54 4.05
N TYR A 381 -19.98 0.06 3.85
CA TYR A 381 -19.51 1.19 4.64
C TYR A 381 -19.53 2.52 3.89
N LEU A 382 -19.37 2.49 2.57
CA LEU A 382 -19.25 3.71 1.75
C LEU A 382 -20.54 4.08 0.98
N LYS A 383 -21.40 3.08 0.66
CA LYS A 383 -22.64 3.32 -0.13
C LYS A 383 -23.91 3.39 0.68
N LYS A 384 -23.88 3.04 1.98
CA LYS A 384 -25.05 3.28 2.83
C LYS A 384 -25.32 4.78 2.85
N GLU A 385 -26.51 5.17 2.37
CA GLU A 385 -27.04 6.46 2.70
C GLU A 385 -27.14 6.52 4.21
N SER A 386 -26.51 7.54 4.83
CA SER A 386 -26.78 7.83 6.23
C SER A 386 -28.30 7.93 6.36
N SER A 387 -28.92 6.97 7.01
CA SER A 387 -30.30 7.13 7.49
C SER A 387 -30.27 8.37 8.37
N LEU A 388 -30.73 9.48 7.82
CA LEU A 388 -31.09 10.69 8.54
C LEU A 388 -32.15 10.38 9.60
#